data_e9d650a0733fa9df7af8a2caf0fe7089
#
_entry.id   e9d650a0733fa9df7af8a2caf0fe7089
#
_cell.length_a   1.000
_cell.length_b   1.000
_cell.length_c   1.000
_cell.angle_alpha   90.00
_cell.angle_beta   90.00
_cell.angle_gamma   90.00
#
_symmetry.space_group_name_H-M   'P 1'
#
loop_
_entity.id
_entity.type
_entity.pdbx_description
1 polymer ?
#
loop_
_entity_poly.entity_id
_entity_poly.type
_entity_poly.pdbx_seq_one_letter_code
_entity_poly.pdbx_strand_id
1 'polypeptide(L)'
;TDYKIDGKMGLLTLLEALDGLGKRLRLSSMEDTLISEEFAKGLAKLKNFCPHFHLSLQSGCDSVLKRMNRHYTAEQFAQSVKILRKYFPDAAITTDVIVGFPQESEEEFQKTYDFVEKVGFSQLHIFKYSQREGTAAVKLYKDVPFAIKQSRLERLEKLNEKLKEKFLSDNNAGEVLFEEKDGKFYVGYTKNYIRCFVESKKPLTNQIHSVKFEEKYKDGMLAKLILKK
;
A
#
# COMPACT_ATOMS: atom_id res chain seq x y z
N THR A 1 14.53 -0.30 -7.89
CA THR A 1 15.36 -0.36 -6.67
C THR A 1 16.84 -0.23 -6.94
N ASP A 2 17.34 -0.77 -8.04
CA ASP A 2 18.76 -0.78 -8.37
C ASP A 2 19.23 0.38 -9.27
N TYR A 3 18.38 1.40 -9.45
CA TYR A 3 18.78 2.57 -10.21
C TYR A 3 19.84 3.36 -9.44
N LYS A 4 21.06 3.46 -10.02
CA LYS A 4 22.20 4.14 -9.42
C LYS A 4 22.71 5.24 -10.33
N ILE A 5 23.15 6.34 -9.71
CA ILE A 5 23.90 7.42 -10.35
C ILE A 5 25.25 7.48 -9.64
N ASP A 6 26.34 7.36 -10.38
CA ASP A 6 27.71 7.36 -9.85
C ASP A 6 27.92 6.36 -8.69
N GLY A 7 27.32 5.16 -8.82
CA GLY A 7 27.40 4.10 -7.82
C GLY A 7 26.53 4.30 -6.57
N LYS A 8 25.83 5.42 -6.45
CA LYS A 8 24.89 5.74 -5.35
C LYS A 8 23.45 5.52 -5.79
N MET A 9 22.55 5.32 -4.83
CA MET A 9 21.10 5.20 -5.10
C MET A 9 20.58 6.47 -5.76
N GLY A 10 20.16 6.35 -7.02
CA GLY A 10 19.74 7.48 -7.86
C GLY A 10 18.25 7.76 -7.85
N LEU A 11 17.42 6.94 -7.18
CA LEU A 11 15.96 7.06 -7.24
C LEU A 11 15.48 8.42 -6.71
N LEU A 12 16.02 8.89 -5.59
CA LEU A 12 15.64 10.20 -5.05
C LEU A 12 16.03 11.33 -5.99
N THR A 13 17.24 11.32 -6.53
CA THR A 13 17.71 12.32 -7.50
C THR A 13 16.82 12.35 -8.75
N LEU A 14 16.42 11.18 -9.25
CA LEU A 14 15.46 11.09 -10.36
C LEU A 14 14.13 11.74 -10.01
N LEU A 15 13.58 11.44 -8.83
CA LEU A 15 12.30 12.00 -8.38
C LEU A 15 12.38 13.52 -8.17
N GLU A 16 13.50 14.03 -7.66
CA GLU A 16 13.77 15.48 -7.54
C GLU A 16 13.74 16.16 -8.92
N ALA A 17 14.39 15.56 -9.91
CA ALA A 17 14.36 16.09 -11.28
C ALA A 17 12.95 16.07 -11.89
N LEU A 18 12.17 15.02 -11.63
CA LEU A 18 10.79 14.87 -12.14
C LEU A 18 9.79 15.79 -11.43
N ASP A 19 10.03 16.15 -10.18
CA ASP A 19 9.11 17.00 -9.41
C ASP A 19 8.93 18.39 -10.04
N GLY A 20 9.97 18.88 -10.75
CA GLY A 20 9.92 20.12 -11.53
C GLY A 20 8.91 20.12 -12.68
N LEU A 21 8.43 18.95 -13.12
CA LEU A 21 7.45 18.83 -14.19
C LEU A 21 6.01 19.16 -13.74
N GLY A 22 5.78 19.37 -12.46
CA GLY A 22 4.46 19.72 -11.91
C GLY A 22 3.41 18.60 -12.05
N LYS A 23 3.83 17.34 -12.20
CA LYS A 23 2.96 16.18 -12.29
C LYS A 23 3.02 15.36 -11.00
N ARG A 24 1.91 14.72 -10.62
CA ARG A 24 1.89 13.81 -9.48
C ARG A 24 2.86 12.65 -9.69
N LEU A 25 3.71 12.42 -8.70
CA LEU A 25 4.70 11.34 -8.70
C LEU A 25 4.28 10.29 -7.69
N ARG A 26 4.13 9.05 -8.12
CA ARG A 26 3.82 7.90 -7.27
C ARG A 26 4.82 6.78 -7.55
N LEU A 27 5.35 6.18 -6.48
CA LEU A 27 6.20 5.00 -6.59
C LEU A 27 5.32 3.73 -6.70
N SER A 28 5.80 2.78 -7.48
CA SER A 28 5.26 1.43 -7.55
C SER A 28 5.76 0.61 -6.34
N SER A 29 5.68 -0.72 -6.41
CA SER A 29 6.15 -1.62 -5.36
C SER A 29 7.62 -1.39 -5.03
N MET A 30 7.93 -1.33 -3.74
CA MET A 30 9.28 -1.12 -3.21
C MET A 30 9.61 -2.22 -2.20
N GLU A 31 10.90 -2.48 -2.08
CA GLU A 31 11.42 -3.26 -0.96
C GLU A 31 11.61 -2.36 0.26
N ASP A 32 11.38 -2.90 1.44
CA ASP A 32 11.53 -2.18 2.71
C ASP A 32 12.96 -1.71 2.95
N THR A 33 13.94 -2.41 2.42
CA THR A 33 15.39 -2.08 2.49
C THR A 33 15.74 -0.71 1.87
N LEU A 34 14.88 -0.16 1.01
CA LEU A 34 15.05 1.18 0.45
C LEU A 34 14.66 2.30 1.41
N ILE A 35 13.89 1.97 2.44
CA ILE A 35 13.30 2.97 3.32
C ILE A 35 14.31 3.34 4.41
N SER A 36 14.95 4.48 4.23
CA SER A 36 15.79 5.12 5.23
C SER A 36 15.21 6.47 5.66
N GLU A 37 15.65 6.99 6.79
CA GLU A 37 15.31 8.35 7.24
C GLU A 37 15.66 9.40 6.18
N GLU A 38 16.82 9.28 5.55
CA GLU A 38 17.28 10.18 4.51
C GLU A 38 16.36 10.13 3.28
N PHE A 39 16.00 8.92 2.81
CA PHE A 39 15.12 8.73 1.68
C PHE A 39 13.73 9.29 1.95
N ALA A 40 13.11 8.94 3.08
CA ALA A 40 11.79 9.44 3.45
C ALA A 40 11.77 10.96 3.62
N LYS A 41 12.81 11.54 4.25
CA LYS A 41 12.98 12.99 4.37
C LYS A 41 13.16 13.67 3.01
N GLY A 42 13.87 13.04 2.09
CA GLY A 42 14.02 13.52 0.72
C GLY A 42 12.69 13.55 -0.02
N LEU A 43 11.95 12.44 0.00
CA LEU A 43 10.60 12.37 -0.59
C LEU A 43 9.65 13.43 -0.04
N ALA A 44 9.70 13.70 1.26
CA ALA A 44 8.83 14.69 1.92
C ALA A 44 9.08 16.14 1.46
N LYS A 45 10.19 16.43 0.79
CA LYS A 45 10.47 17.75 0.20
C LYS A 45 9.83 17.93 -1.17
N LEU A 46 9.42 16.84 -1.82
CA LEU A 46 8.84 16.87 -3.17
C LEU A 46 7.38 17.35 -3.09
N LYS A 47 7.05 18.40 -3.84
CA LYS A 47 5.73 19.02 -3.83
C LYS A 47 4.63 18.14 -4.45
N ASN A 48 5.02 17.38 -5.47
CA ASN A 48 4.10 16.59 -6.27
C ASN A 48 4.10 15.09 -5.91
N PHE A 49 4.85 14.71 -4.90
CA PHE A 49 4.90 13.33 -4.43
C PHE A 49 3.57 12.90 -3.82
N CYS A 50 3.13 11.70 -4.18
CA CYS A 50 1.93 11.07 -3.68
C CYS A 50 2.31 10.09 -2.56
N PRO A 51 1.93 10.33 -1.30
CA PRO A 51 2.28 9.48 -0.17
C PRO A 51 1.44 8.19 -0.15
N HIS A 52 1.61 7.37 -1.16
CA HIS A 52 1.10 6.02 -1.28
C HIS A 52 2.30 5.08 -1.50
N PHE A 53 2.50 4.17 -0.56
CA PHE A 53 3.62 3.24 -0.57
C PHE A 53 3.11 1.81 -0.62
N HIS A 54 3.55 1.06 -1.61
CA HIS A 54 3.32 -0.37 -1.66
C HIS A 54 4.62 -1.10 -1.29
N LEU A 55 4.62 -1.75 -0.11
CA LEU A 55 5.78 -2.47 0.42
C LEU A 55 5.49 -3.97 0.44
N SER A 56 6.35 -4.79 -0.12
CA SER A 56 6.13 -6.24 -0.26
C SER A 56 6.52 -6.99 1.02
N LEU A 57 5.59 -7.15 1.98
CA LEU A 57 5.81 -7.87 3.25
C LEU A 57 5.90 -9.39 3.06
N GLN A 58 4.99 -9.96 2.32
CA GLN A 58 4.78 -11.40 2.08
C GLN A 58 4.33 -12.20 3.31
N SER A 59 4.94 -12.05 4.48
CA SER A 59 4.55 -12.65 5.75
C SER A 59 5.02 -11.81 6.93
N GLY A 60 4.26 -11.78 8.03
CA GLY A 60 4.65 -11.15 9.29
C GLY A 60 5.39 -12.11 10.25
N CYS A 61 5.78 -13.29 9.80
CA CYS A 61 6.47 -14.29 10.59
C CYS A 61 7.88 -14.58 10.04
N ASP A 62 8.92 -14.35 10.83
CA ASP A 62 10.32 -14.47 10.40
C ASP A 62 10.69 -15.87 9.91
N SER A 63 10.15 -16.94 10.51
CA SER A 63 10.40 -18.31 10.06
C SER A 63 9.82 -18.57 8.66
N VAL A 64 8.66 -17.98 8.34
CA VAL A 64 8.05 -18.02 7.02
C VAL A 64 8.84 -17.19 6.02
N LEU A 65 9.22 -15.95 6.39
CA LEU A 65 10.08 -15.09 5.58
C LEU A 65 11.39 -15.78 5.20
N LYS A 66 12.02 -16.45 6.16
CA LYS A 66 13.25 -17.24 5.92
C LYS A 66 13.01 -18.36 4.90
N ARG A 67 11.89 -19.12 5.02
CA ARG A 67 11.52 -20.14 4.02
C ARG A 67 11.20 -19.57 2.64
N MET A 68 10.71 -18.32 2.59
CA MET A 68 10.49 -17.57 1.35
C MET A 68 11.78 -16.97 0.77
N ASN A 69 12.94 -17.20 1.42
CA ASN A 69 14.22 -16.60 1.08
C ASN A 69 14.19 -15.07 1.10
N ARG A 70 13.47 -14.48 2.06
CA ARG A 70 13.48 -13.04 2.32
C ARG A 70 14.62 -12.69 3.27
N HIS A 71 15.27 -11.54 3.02
CA HIS A 71 16.47 -11.09 3.74
C HIS A 71 16.17 -9.99 4.76
N TYR A 72 14.92 -9.84 5.16
CA TYR A 72 14.45 -8.91 6.19
C TYR A 72 13.61 -9.65 7.23
N THR A 73 13.44 -9.03 8.39
CA THR A 73 12.55 -9.50 9.47
C THR A 73 11.28 -8.65 9.52
N ALA A 74 10.26 -9.18 10.19
CA ALA A 74 9.02 -8.43 10.46
C ALA A 74 9.31 -7.13 11.23
N GLU A 75 10.26 -7.14 12.19
CA GLU A 75 10.64 -5.94 12.94
C GLU A 75 11.31 -4.89 12.04
N GLN A 76 12.23 -5.28 11.16
CA GLN A 76 12.85 -4.35 10.19
C GLN A 76 11.79 -3.72 9.28
N PHE A 77 10.85 -4.54 8.78
CA PHE A 77 9.73 -4.04 7.99
C PHE A 77 8.86 -3.04 8.77
N ALA A 78 8.53 -3.34 10.03
CA ALA A 78 7.77 -2.41 10.88
C ALA A 78 8.52 -1.10 11.10
N GLN A 79 9.84 -1.13 11.23
CA GLN A 79 10.66 0.07 11.35
C GLN A 79 10.60 0.92 10.08
N SER A 80 10.65 0.32 8.90
CA SER A 80 10.47 1.02 7.62
C SER A 80 9.12 1.73 7.54
N VAL A 81 8.04 1.06 7.98
CA VAL A 81 6.71 1.68 8.07
C VAL A 81 6.68 2.86 9.05
N LYS A 82 7.33 2.72 10.22
CA LYS A 82 7.43 3.83 11.20
C LYS A 82 8.15 5.04 10.62
N ILE A 83 9.24 4.82 9.89
CA ILE A 83 9.98 5.90 9.21
C ILE A 83 9.06 6.62 8.22
N LEU A 84 8.34 5.88 7.37
CA LEU A 84 7.41 6.51 6.42
C LEU A 84 6.34 7.33 7.12
N ARG A 85 5.70 6.81 8.16
CA ARG A 85 4.65 7.52 8.92
C ARG A 85 5.15 8.75 9.66
N LYS A 86 6.41 8.77 10.05
CA LYS A 86 7.05 9.95 10.66
C LYS A 86 7.07 11.15 9.69
N TYR A 87 7.35 10.90 8.42
CA TYR A 87 7.42 11.94 7.39
C TYR A 87 6.12 12.15 6.62
N PHE A 88 5.26 11.14 6.60
CA PHE A 88 3.97 11.12 5.90
C PHE A 88 2.90 10.52 6.82
N PRO A 89 2.37 11.28 7.79
CA PRO A 89 1.39 10.77 8.77
C PRO A 89 0.13 10.18 8.11
N ASP A 90 -0.33 10.77 7.00
CA ASP A 90 -1.54 10.38 6.28
C ASP A 90 -1.26 9.44 5.09
N ALA A 91 -0.05 8.84 5.03
CA ALA A 91 0.30 7.95 3.93
C ALA A 91 -0.58 6.71 3.89
N ALA A 92 -1.02 6.35 2.69
CA ALA A 92 -1.50 5.01 2.43
C ALA A 92 -0.30 4.06 2.33
N ILE A 93 -0.28 3.04 3.17
CA ILE A 93 0.71 1.96 3.11
C ILE A 93 -0.03 0.66 2.82
N THR A 94 0.22 0.11 1.64
CA THR A 94 -0.36 -1.16 1.18
C THR A 94 0.72 -2.24 1.14
N THR A 95 0.29 -3.50 1.19
CA THR A 95 1.23 -4.62 1.18
C THR A 95 0.64 -5.88 0.57
N ASP A 96 1.52 -6.76 0.10
CA ASP A 96 1.18 -8.13 -0.28
C ASP A 96 1.37 -9.08 0.90
N VAL A 97 0.43 -10.01 1.08
CA VAL A 97 0.53 -11.12 2.04
C VAL A 97 0.18 -12.42 1.36
N ILE A 98 1.06 -13.42 1.52
CA ILE A 98 0.84 -14.79 1.02
C ILE A 98 0.45 -15.67 2.20
N VAL A 99 -0.72 -16.32 2.12
CA VAL A 99 -1.20 -17.28 3.11
C VAL A 99 -0.97 -18.72 2.64
N GLY A 100 -0.65 -19.60 3.57
CA GLY A 100 -0.45 -21.02 3.30
C GLY A 100 0.81 -21.29 2.48
N PHE A 101 1.88 -20.52 2.72
CA PHE A 101 3.20 -20.90 2.22
C PHE A 101 3.55 -22.30 2.74
N PRO A 102 4.28 -23.15 1.98
CA PRO A 102 4.57 -24.51 2.41
C PRO A 102 5.10 -24.62 3.84
N GLN A 103 4.54 -25.55 4.62
CA GLN A 103 4.77 -25.76 6.04
C GLN A 103 4.39 -24.60 6.98
N GLU A 104 3.65 -23.60 6.52
CA GLU A 104 3.14 -22.56 7.42
C GLU A 104 2.19 -23.16 8.45
N SER A 105 2.57 -23.10 9.75
CA SER A 105 1.73 -23.55 10.85
C SER A 105 0.62 -22.55 11.18
N GLU A 106 -0.31 -22.92 12.05
CA GLU A 106 -1.35 -21.98 12.50
C GLU A 106 -0.77 -20.87 13.37
N GLU A 107 0.22 -21.18 14.21
CA GLU A 107 0.93 -20.20 15.04
C GLU A 107 1.72 -19.19 14.18
N GLU A 108 2.31 -19.63 13.08
CA GLU A 108 3.03 -18.78 12.15
C GLU A 108 2.07 -17.86 11.39
N PHE A 109 0.93 -18.39 10.96
CA PHE A 109 -0.13 -17.57 10.36
C PHE A 109 -0.69 -16.55 11.36
N GLN A 110 -0.93 -16.96 12.62
CA GLN A 110 -1.40 -16.03 13.65
C GLN A 110 -0.41 -14.90 13.91
N LYS A 111 0.91 -15.17 13.92
CA LYS A 111 1.93 -14.10 13.99
C LYS A 111 1.81 -13.11 12.83
N THR A 112 1.54 -13.61 11.61
CA THR A 112 1.32 -12.75 10.45
C THR A 112 0.07 -11.90 10.61
N TYR A 113 -1.03 -12.49 11.09
CA TYR A 113 -2.28 -11.80 11.37
C TYR A 113 -2.10 -10.66 12.39
N ASP A 114 -1.51 -10.97 13.54
CA ASP A 114 -1.26 -10.01 14.62
C ASP A 114 -0.32 -8.89 14.18
N PHE A 115 0.70 -9.23 13.38
CA PHE A 115 1.62 -8.25 12.82
C PHE A 115 0.89 -7.28 11.88
N VAL A 116 0.09 -7.79 10.97
CA VAL A 116 -0.69 -6.97 10.01
C VAL A 116 -1.67 -6.05 10.75
N GLU A 117 -2.38 -6.57 11.76
CA GLU A 117 -3.29 -5.78 12.58
C GLU A 117 -2.55 -4.67 13.33
N LYS A 118 -1.42 -4.99 13.96
CA LYS A 118 -0.57 -4.04 14.71
C LYS A 118 0.01 -2.95 13.82
N VAL A 119 0.48 -3.30 12.63
CA VAL A 119 1.04 -2.33 11.68
C VAL A 119 -0.04 -1.41 11.13
N GLY A 120 -1.25 -1.90 10.90
CA GLY A 120 -2.38 -1.08 10.44
C GLY A 120 -2.18 -0.56 9.02
N PHE A 121 -2.10 -1.44 8.04
CA PHE A 121 -2.01 -1.07 6.63
C PHE A 121 -3.31 -0.41 6.15
N SER A 122 -3.23 0.43 5.12
CA SER A 122 -4.42 0.99 4.47
C SER A 122 -5.16 -0.05 3.62
N GLN A 123 -4.44 -1.02 3.08
CA GLN A 123 -4.99 -2.14 2.31
C GLN A 123 -3.99 -3.29 2.21
N LEU A 124 -4.52 -4.51 2.17
CA LEU A 124 -3.76 -5.73 1.90
C LEU A 124 -4.15 -6.29 0.53
N HIS A 125 -3.17 -6.82 -0.18
CA HIS A 125 -3.37 -7.73 -1.31
C HIS A 125 -3.02 -9.13 -0.83
N ILE A 126 -4.02 -9.98 -0.70
CA ILE A 126 -3.89 -11.28 -0.04
C ILE A 126 -3.93 -12.38 -1.09
N PHE A 127 -2.92 -13.22 -1.09
CA PHE A 127 -2.76 -14.31 -2.05
C PHE A 127 -2.66 -15.65 -1.32
N LYS A 128 -3.36 -16.66 -1.82
CA LYS A 128 -3.06 -18.06 -1.45
C LYS A 128 -1.78 -18.47 -2.16
N TYR A 129 -0.87 -19.11 -1.43
CA TYR A 129 0.31 -19.68 -2.07
C TYR A 129 -0.10 -20.63 -3.21
N SER A 130 0.49 -20.43 -4.37
CA SER A 130 0.37 -21.29 -5.54
C SER A 130 1.73 -21.88 -5.86
N GLN A 131 1.76 -23.19 -6.03
CA GLN A 131 2.98 -23.91 -6.40
C GLN A 131 3.46 -23.45 -7.79
N ARG A 132 4.75 -23.20 -7.88
CA ARG A 132 5.41 -22.90 -9.15
C ARG A 132 6.50 -23.95 -9.39
N GLU A 133 6.34 -24.71 -10.44
CA GLU A 133 7.29 -25.72 -10.84
C GLU A 133 8.73 -25.16 -10.93
N GLY A 134 9.70 -25.95 -10.53
CA GLY A 134 11.11 -25.54 -10.52
C GLY A 134 11.57 -24.75 -9.29
N THR A 135 10.65 -24.25 -8.43
CA THR A 135 11.03 -23.50 -7.22
C THR A 135 11.53 -24.40 -6.09
N ALA A 136 12.41 -23.85 -5.24
CA ALA A 136 12.87 -24.55 -4.04
C ALA A 136 11.72 -24.90 -3.08
N ALA A 137 10.73 -24.02 -2.95
CA ALA A 137 9.58 -24.23 -2.08
C ALA A 137 8.81 -25.51 -2.39
N VAL A 138 8.60 -25.82 -3.68
CA VAL A 138 7.92 -27.05 -4.10
C VAL A 138 8.74 -28.31 -3.83
N LYS A 139 10.08 -28.19 -3.92
CA LYS A 139 10.99 -29.32 -3.74
C LYS A 139 11.25 -29.66 -2.28
N LEU A 140 11.32 -28.65 -1.42
CA LEU A 140 11.80 -28.77 -0.05
C LEU A 140 10.69 -28.88 1.00
N TYR A 141 9.48 -28.43 0.69
CA TYR A 141 8.45 -28.24 1.71
C TYR A 141 7.12 -28.87 1.32
N LYS A 142 6.42 -29.45 2.31
CA LYS A 142 5.07 -29.98 2.15
C LYS A 142 4.08 -28.83 2.02
N ASP A 143 3.21 -28.88 1.01
CA ASP A 143 2.18 -27.87 0.79
C ASP A 143 1.10 -27.86 1.90
N VAL A 144 0.53 -26.70 2.14
CA VAL A 144 -0.60 -26.52 3.06
C VAL A 144 -1.90 -26.88 2.34
N PRO A 145 -2.82 -27.66 2.94
CA PRO A 145 -4.09 -28.01 2.33
C PRO A 145 -4.89 -26.78 1.89
N PHE A 146 -5.56 -26.89 0.74
CA PHE A 146 -6.33 -25.77 0.15
C PHE A 146 -7.37 -25.20 1.11
N ALA A 147 -8.10 -26.04 1.86
CA ALA A 147 -9.10 -25.58 2.84
C ALA A 147 -8.49 -24.69 3.93
N ILE A 148 -7.28 -24.98 4.38
CA ILE A 148 -6.57 -24.15 5.35
C ILE A 148 -6.16 -22.82 4.74
N LYS A 149 -5.61 -22.84 3.50
CA LYS A 149 -5.29 -21.60 2.76
C LYS A 149 -6.52 -20.72 2.59
N GLN A 150 -7.66 -21.32 2.26
CA GLN A 150 -8.92 -20.61 2.07
C GLN A 150 -9.41 -19.97 3.38
N SER A 151 -9.41 -20.70 4.49
CA SER A 151 -9.78 -20.18 5.80
C SER A 151 -8.87 -19.01 6.24
N ARG A 152 -7.57 -19.11 6.02
CA ARG A 152 -6.61 -18.04 6.34
C ARG A 152 -6.83 -16.80 5.47
N LEU A 153 -7.10 -16.99 4.17
CA LEU A 153 -7.47 -15.90 3.27
C LEU A 153 -8.69 -15.13 3.81
N GLU A 154 -9.78 -15.84 4.11
CA GLU A 154 -11.02 -15.24 4.60
C GLU A 154 -10.83 -14.46 5.92
N ARG A 155 -9.98 -14.96 6.81
CA ARG A 155 -9.64 -14.26 8.06
C ARG A 155 -8.92 -12.94 7.79
N LEU A 156 -7.92 -12.94 6.89
CA LEU A 156 -7.21 -11.72 6.53
C LEU A 156 -8.06 -10.77 5.70
N GLU A 157 -8.97 -11.25 4.86
CA GLU A 157 -9.91 -10.40 4.13
C GLU A 157 -10.82 -9.62 5.10
N LYS A 158 -11.33 -10.28 6.14
CA LYS A 158 -12.12 -9.61 7.19
C LYS A 158 -11.30 -8.54 7.94
N LEU A 159 -10.03 -8.82 8.22
CA LEU A 159 -9.13 -7.84 8.82
C LEU A 159 -8.87 -6.68 7.85
N ASN A 160 -8.62 -6.97 6.57
CA ASN A 160 -8.38 -5.97 5.54
C ASN A 160 -9.55 -4.98 5.41
N GLU A 161 -10.80 -5.47 5.45
CA GLU A 161 -11.96 -4.56 5.42
C GLU A 161 -11.99 -3.61 6.63
N LYS A 162 -11.68 -4.10 7.83
CA LYS A 162 -11.56 -3.24 9.03
C LYS A 162 -10.46 -2.20 8.90
N LEU A 163 -9.30 -2.60 8.37
CA LEU A 163 -8.17 -1.71 8.16
C LEU A 163 -8.48 -0.62 7.13
N LYS A 164 -9.11 -1.00 6.02
CA LYS A 164 -9.58 -0.05 5.00
C LYS A 164 -10.59 0.95 5.57
N GLU A 165 -11.58 0.46 6.31
CA GLU A 165 -12.59 1.32 6.94
C GLU A 165 -11.96 2.31 7.91
N LYS A 166 -11.02 1.84 8.72
CA LYS A 166 -10.26 2.71 9.62
C LYS A 166 -9.48 3.77 8.83
N PHE A 167 -8.72 3.36 7.81
CA PHE A 167 -7.95 4.30 6.99
C PHE A 167 -8.85 5.35 6.33
N LEU A 168 -10.00 4.96 5.78
CA LEU A 168 -10.94 5.89 5.18
C LEU A 168 -11.55 6.85 6.22
N SER A 169 -11.89 6.35 7.42
CA SER A 169 -12.46 7.17 8.49
C SER A 169 -11.48 8.16 9.11
N ASP A 170 -10.18 7.83 9.11
CA ASP A 170 -9.13 8.72 9.58
C ASP A 170 -8.86 9.90 8.61
N ASN A 171 -9.44 9.85 7.40
CA ASN A 171 -9.33 10.90 6.38
C ASN A 171 -10.70 11.58 6.18
N ASN A 172 -10.72 12.90 6.12
CA ASN A 172 -11.97 13.67 5.99
C ASN A 172 -12.02 14.60 4.75
N ALA A 173 -10.89 14.82 4.09
CA ALA A 173 -10.76 15.68 2.92
C ALA A 173 -9.49 15.35 2.13
N GLY A 174 -9.39 15.86 0.91
CA GLY A 174 -8.19 15.72 0.10
C GLY A 174 -8.24 16.50 -1.21
N GLU A 175 -7.11 16.57 -1.90
CA GLU A 175 -7.04 17.04 -3.28
C GLU A 175 -7.16 15.84 -4.22
N VAL A 176 -8.22 15.81 -5.03
CA VAL A 176 -8.51 14.72 -5.97
C VAL A 176 -8.14 15.13 -7.39
N LEU A 177 -7.35 14.32 -8.06
CA LEU A 177 -7.21 14.36 -9.51
C LEU A 177 -8.33 13.50 -10.10
N PHE A 178 -9.27 14.13 -10.79
CA PHE A 178 -10.36 13.42 -11.47
C PHE A 178 -9.87 12.89 -12.81
N GLU A 179 -10.04 11.60 -13.05
CA GLU A 179 -9.49 10.90 -14.23
C GLU A 179 -10.58 10.46 -15.18
N GLU A 180 -11.72 10.03 -14.65
CA GLU A 180 -12.80 9.43 -15.44
C GLU A 180 -14.20 9.90 -14.98
N LYS A 181 -15.21 9.53 -15.77
CA LYS A 181 -16.61 9.68 -15.42
C LYS A 181 -17.30 8.33 -15.41
N ASP A 182 -17.93 7.98 -14.26
CA ASP A 182 -18.73 6.78 -14.07
C ASP A 182 -20.19 7.18 -13.78
N GLY A 183 -21.05 7.09 -14.78
CA GLY A 183 -22.44 7.53 -14.71
C GLY A 183 -22.54 9.02 -14.38
N LYS A 184 -23.14 9.34 -13.22
CA LYS A 184 -23.27 10.73 -12.75
C LYS A 184 -22.04 11.25 -11.99
N PHE A 185 -21.11 10.38 -11.63
CA PHE A 185 -19.95 10.74 -10.83
C PHE A 185 -18.71 10.98 -11.68
N TYR A 186 -17.94 11.98 -11.31
CA TYR A 186 -16.54 12.09 -11.65
C TYR A 186 -15.72 11.32 -10.62
N VAL A 187 -14.79 10.52 -11.09
CA VAL A 187 -13.99 9.60 -10.25
C VAL A 187 -12.54 9.96 -10.38
N GLY A 188 -11.86 9.93 -9.27
CA GLY A 188 -10.43 10.23 -9.21
C GLY A 188 -9.81 9.82 -7.88
N TYR A 189 -8.55 10.17 -7.69
CA TYR A 189 -7.78 9.74 -6.53
C TYR A 189 -7.14 10.91 -5.80
N THR A 190 -7.09 10.83 -4.48
CA THR A 190 -6.27 11.73 -3.66
C THR A 190 -4.78 11.42 -3.83
N LYS A 191 -3.91 12.28 -3.27
CA LYS A 191 -2.47 11.99 -3.26
C LYS A 191 -2.14 10.70 -2.50
N ASN A 192 -2.84 10.39 -1.41
CA ASN A 192 -2.72 9.14 -0.65
C ASN A 192 -3.63 8.01 -1.17
N TYR A 193 -4.09 8.12 -2.42
CA TYR A 193 -4.74 7.08 -3.21
C TYR A 193 -6.13 6.66 -2.75
N ILE A 194 -6.86 7.52 -2.02
CA ILE A 194 -8.27 7.31 -1.73
C ILE A 194 -9.08 7.60 -3.00
N ARG A 195 -9.87 6.62 -3.45
CA ARG A 195 -10.80 6.78 -4.56
C ARG A 195 -11.97 7.65 -4.14
N CYS A 196 -12.30 8.64 -4.93
CA CYS A 196 -13.35 9.61 -4.64
C CYS A 196 -14.36 9.71 -5.78
N PHE A 197 -15.63 9.82 -5.40
CA PHE A 197 -16.77 9.95 -6.29
C PHE A 197 -17.45 11.30 -6.02
N VAL A 198 -17.51 12.16 -7.03
CA VAL A 198 -18.11 13.50 -6.93
C VAL A 198 -19.15 13.70 -8.02
N GLU A 199 -20.37 14.03 -7.64
CA GLU A 199 -21.40 14.46 -8.58
C GLU A 199 -21.18 15.92 -8.96
N SER A 200 -21.10 16.23 -10.25
CA SER A 200 -20.89 17.58 -10.75
C SER A 200 -21.57 17.83 -12.09
N LYS A 201 -22.18 19.02 -12.23
CA LYS A 201 -22.72 19.50 -13.51
C LYS A 201 -21.63 20.01 -14.44
N LYS A 202 -20.46 20.39 -13.89
CA LYS A 202 -19.29 20.85 -14.65
C LYS A 202 -18.33 19.70 -14.89
N PRO A 203 -17.64 19.64 -16.04
CA PRO A 203 -16.62 18.63 -16.28
C PRO A 203 -15.45 18.80 -15.30
N LEU A 204 -14.99 17.68 -14.71
CA LEU A 204 -13.86 17.66 -13.77
C LEU A 204 -12.68 16.85 -14.28
N THR A 205 -12.82 16.10 -15.38
CA THR A 205 -11.76 15.22 -15.91
C THR A 205 -10.46 15.99 -16.17
N ASN A 206 -9.33 15.39 -15.78
CA ASN A 206 -8.00 16.00 -15.84
C ASN A 206 -7.82 17.27 -14.98
N GLN A 207 -8.67 17.46 -13.98
CA GLN A 207 -8.59 18.59 -13.07
C GLN A 207 -8.33 18.12 -11.64
N ILE A 208 -7.64 18.95 -10.85
CA ILE A 208 -7.42 18.74 -9.44
C ILE A 208 -8.35 19.68 -8.65
N HIS A 209 -9.14 19.09 -7.76
CA HIS A 209 -10.03 19.84 -6.87
C HIS A 209 -9.93 19.36 -5.44
N SER A 210 -10.04 20.28 -4.49
CA SER A 210 -10.21 19.96 -3.08
C SER A 210 -11.61 19.45 -2.82
N VAL A 211 -11.71 18.35 -2.08
CA VAL A 211 -12.99 17.73 -1.71
C VAL A 211 -13.07 17.47 -0.22
N LYS A 212 -14.29 17.46 0.31
CA LYS A 212 -14.63 16.96 1.64
C LYS A 212 -15.32 15.62 1.48
N PHE A 213 -14.88 14.63 2.24
CA PHE A 213 -15.49 13.31 2.25
C PHE A 213 -16.80 13.33 3.04
N GLU A 214 -17.80 12.57 2.59
CA GLU A 214 -19.11 12.46 3.21
C GLU A 214 -19.32 11.07 3.81
N GLU A 215 -19.33 10.05 2.97
CA GLU A 215 -19.58 8.67 3.39
C GLU A 215 -18.80 7.68 2.52
N LYS A 216 -18.68 6.45 3.01
CA LYS A 216 -18.11 5.34 2.25
C LYS A 216 -19.02 5.03 1.05
N TYR A 217 -18.45 4.91 -0.13
CA TYR A 217 -19.17 4.57 -1.35
C TYR A 217 -18.32 3.64 -2.21
N LYS A 218 -18.87 2.45 -2.53
CA LYS A 218 -18.14 1.39 -3.24
C LYS A 218 -16.80 1.09 -2.53
N ASP A 219 -15.70 1.23 -3.25
CA ASP A 219 -14.33 1.00 -2.79
C ASP A 219 -13.59 2.29 -2.37
N GLY A 220 -14.32 3.40 -2.20
CA GLY A 220 -13.79 4.72 -1.85
C GLY A 220 -14.76 5.57 -1.06
N MET A 221 -14.76 6.88 -1.33
CA MET A 221 -15.54 7.89 -0.63
C MET A 221 -16.44 8.70 -1.58
N LEU A 222 -17.70 8.87 -1.22
CA LEU A 222 -18.52 9.94 -1.77
C LEU A 222 -18.01 11.26 -1.21
N ALA A 223 -17.86 12.27 -2.08
CA ALA A 223 -17.28 13.52 -1.67
C ALA A 223 -17.95 14.73 -2.35
N LYS A 224 -17.80 15.89 -1.75
CA LYS A 224 -18.25 17.19 -2.31
C LYS A 224 -17.07 18.10 -2.56
N LEU A 225 -17.17 18.88 -3.66
CA LEU A 225 -16.19 19.92 -3.96
C LEU A 225 -16.17 20.99 -2.87
N ILE A 226 -14.98 21.35 -2.43
CA ILE A 226 -14.77 22.54 -1.60
C ILE A 226 -14.63 23.72 -2.55
N LEU A 227 -15.66 24.57 -2.60
CA LEU A 227 -15.61 25.80 -3.41
C LEU A 227 -14.62 26.76 -2.76
N LYS A 228 -13.59 27.17 -3.52
CA LYS A 228 -12.76 28.31 -3.10
C LYS A 228 -13.66 29.55 -3.10
N LYS A 229 -13.79 30.20 -1.95
CA LYS A 229 -14.40 31.52 -1.83
C LYS A 229 -13.56 32.56 -2.56
#